data_670fd9f26a5fa2b6e2b21a5ebf3ff84e
#
_entry.id   670fd9f26a5fa2b6e2b21a5ebf3ff84e
#
_cell.length_a   1.000
_cell.length_b   1.000
_cell.length_c   1.000
_cell.angle_alpha   90.00
_cell.angle_beta   90.00
_cell.angle_gamma   90.00
#
_symmetry.space_group_name_H-M   'P 1'
#
loop_
_entity.id
_entity.type
_entity.pdbx_description
1 polymer ?
#
loop_
_entity_poly.entity_id
_entity_poly.type
_entity_poly.pdbx_seq_one_letter_code
_entity_poly.pdbx_strand_id
1 'polypeptide(L)'
;MRLRNVVGAKDIINANIYINRGIDELPNKKTYLEIGMGKGDFIIANAKRYPNINFIGVEKYDSVLVRAIEKIDEDLPNLKLLRLDANTIDTVF
;
A
#
# COMPACT_ATOMS: atom_id res chain seq x y z
N MET A 1 -3.88 -0.98 -16.98
CA MET A 1 -2.88 -0.28 -17.81
C MET A 1 -1.60 -0.05 -17.01
N ARG A 2 -0.49 -0.36 -17.63
CA ARG A 2 0.80 -0.18 -16.99
C ARG A 2 1.37 1.19 -17.36
N LEU A 3 1.72 1.96 -16.36
CA LEU A 3 2.38 3.25 -16.57
C LEU A 3 3.86 3.04 -16.93
N ARG A 4 4.46 4.06 -17.55
CA ARG A 4 5.91 4.07 -17.77
C ARG A 4 6.61 4.12 -16.41
N ASN A 5 7.86 3.64 -16.39
CA ASN A 5 8.67 3.73 -15.19
C ASN A 5 8.82 5.17 -14.74
N VAL A 6 8.63 5.37 -13.45
CA VAL A 6 8.83 6.67 -12.81
C VAL A 6 10.28 6.75 -12.36
N VAL A 7 10.98 7.84 -12.72
CA VAL A 7 12.36 8.06 -12.28
C VAL A 7 12.39 8.12 -10.76
N GLY A 8 13.29 7.33 -10.16
CA GLY A 8 13.40 7.26 -8.70
C GLY A 8 12.32 6.47 -8.00
N ALA A 9 11.49 5.72 -8.74
CA ALA A 9 10.38 4.96 -8.15
C ALA A 9 10.84 4.01 -7.04
N LYS A 10 11.92 3.28 -7.25
CA LYS A 10 12.44 2.34 -6.25
C LYS A 10 12.87 3.06 -4.98
N ASP A 11 13.51 4.21 -5.10
CA ASP A 11 13.96 4.99 -3.95
C ASP A 11 12.77 5.53 -3.17
N ILE A 12 11.75 6.02 -3.85
CA ILE A 12 10.51 6.51 -3.22
C ILE A 12 9.85 5.38 -2.45
N ILE A 13 9.71 4.22 -3.06
CA ILE A 13 9.07 3.06 -2.43
C ILE A 13 9.88 2.60 -1.22
N ASN A 14 11.18 2.44 -1.37
CA ASN A 14 12.03 1.91 -0.30
C ASN A 14 12.12 2.84 0.91
N ALA A 15 11.93 4.14 0.71
CA ALA A 15 11.94 5.13 1.79
C ALA A 15 10.57 5.37 2.43
N ASN A 16 9.50 4.78 1.87
CA ASN A 16 8.14 5.10 2.29
C ASN A 16 7.76 4.38 3.58
N ILE A 17 7.13 5.12 4.50
CA ILE A 17 6.72 4.58 5.80
C ILE A 17 5.65 3.48 5.68
N TYR A 18 4.73 3.58 4.72
CA TYR A 18 3.67 2.58 4.54
C TYR A 18 4.21 1.27 3.98
N ILE A 19 5.31 1.32 3.23
CA ILE A 19 6.02 0.14 2.76
C ILE A 19 6.82 -0.51 3.88
N ASN A 20 7.49 0.31 4.69
CA ASN A 20 8.46 -0.17 5.67
C ASN A 20 7.83 -0.66 6.98
N ARG A 21 6.63 -0.17 7.34
CA ARG A 21 6.00 -0.65 8.58
C ARG A 21 5.64 -2.13 8.48
N GLY A 22 5.77 -2.84 9.59
CA GLY A 22 5.39 -4.25 9.65
C GLY A 22 3.89 -4.43 9.77
N ILE A 23 3.40 -5.58 9.35
CA ILE A 23 1.98 -5.95 9.48
C ILE A 23 1.57 -5.94 10.95
N ASP A 24 2.46 -6.39 11.83
CA ASP A 24 2.25 -6.42 13.27
C ASP A 24 2.22 -5.03 13.92
N GLU A 25 2.64 -4.00 13.18
CA GLU A 25 2.56 -2.61 13.66
C GLU A 25 1.20 -1.97 13.41
N LEU A 26 0.34 -2.63 12.65
CA LEU A 26 -1.00 -2.11 12.39
C LEU A 26 -1.86 -2.16 13.66
N PRO A 27 -2.64 -1.09 13.96
CA PRO A 27 -3.22 -0.92 15.29
C PRO A 27 -4.49 -1.73 15.58
N ASN A 28 -5.14 -2.29 14.55
CA ASN A 28 -6.47 -2.86 14.71
C ASN A 28 -6.45 -4.39 14.60
N LYS A 29 -7.53 -5.02 15.04
CA LYS A 29 -7.70 -6.49 14.95
C LYS A 29 -8.18 -6.92 13.56
N LYS A 30 -9.11 -6.15 12.97
CA LYS A 30 -9.65 -6.46 11.64
C LYS A 30 -8.75 -5.90 10.58
N THR A 31 -8.48 -6.68 9.53
CA THR A 31 -7.64 -6.29 8.43
C THR A 31 -8.32 -6.60 7.10
N TYR A 32 -8.36 -5.59 6.24
CA TYR A 32 -8.83 -5.72 4.86
C TYR A 32 -7.62 -5.76 3.94
N LEU A 33 -7.60 -6.73 3.03
CA LEU A 33 -6.52 -6.90 2.06
C LEU A 33 -7.04 -6.66 0.66
N GLU A 34 -6.38 -5.75 -0.08
CA GLU A 34 -6.66 -5.52 -1.50
C GLU A 34 -5.46 -5.88 -2.35
N ILE A 35 -5.63 -6.89 -3.21
CA ILE A 35 -4.60 -7.32 -4.15
C ILE A 35 -4.84 -6.62 -5.48
N GLY A 36 -3.79 -5.99 -6.03
CA GLY A 36 -3.94 -5.18 -7.24
C GLY A 36 -4.63 -3.86 -6.94
N MET A 37 -4.17 -3.16 -5.93
CA MET A 37 -4.81 -1.92 -5.47
C MET A 37 -4.73 -0.77 -6.48
N GLY A 38 -3.92 -0.89 -7.52
CA GLY A 38 -3.75 0.17 -8.51
C GLY A 38 -3.17 1.43 -7.88
N LYS A 39 -3.73 2.58 -8.24
CA LYS A 39 -3.30 3.89 -7.72
C LYS A 39 -3.83 4.18 -6.32
N GLY A 40 -4.51 3.24 -5.70
CA GLY A 40 -4.86 3.29 -4.29
C GLY A 40 -6.08 4.13 -3.92
N ASP A 41 -6.87 4.60 -4.89
CA ASP A 41 -8.02 5.48 -4.59
C ASP A 41 -8.98 4.85 -3.60
N PHE A 42 -9.34 3.58 -3.81
CA PHE A 42 -10.27 2.87 -2.95
C PHE A 42 -9.68 2.64 -1.56
N ILE A 43 -8.49 2.07 -1.50
CA ILE A 43 -7.91 1.66 -0.21
C ILE A 43 -7.54 2.87 0.66
N ILE A 44 -7.04 3.94 0.05
CA ILE A 44 -6.70 5.17 0.78
C ILE A 44 -7.97 5.81 1.35
N ALA A 45 -9.02 5.92 0.54
CA ALA A 45 -10.29 6.49 0.98
C ALA A 45 -10.89 5.67 2.14
N ASN A 46 -10.81 4.35 2.06
CA ASN A 46 -11.34 3.48 3.12
C ASN A 46 -10.48 3.54 4.39
N ALA A 47 -9.16 3.64 4.26
CA ALA A 47 -8.29 3.81 5.43
C ALA A 47 -8.62 5.09 6.18
N LYS A 48 -8.93 6.17 5.47
CA LYS A 48 -9.36 7.44 6.08
C LYS A 48 -10.71 7.28 6.80
N ARG A 49 -11.65 6.60 6.13
CA ARG A 49 -13.02 6.49 6.63
C ARG A 49 -13.15 5.53 7.81
N TYR A 50 -12.35 4.46 7.83
CA TYR A 50 -12.46 3.39 8.82
C TYR A 50 -11.17 3.22 9.61
N PRO A 51 -10.86 4.14 10.54
CA PRO A 51 -9.61 4.08 11.30
C PRO A 51 -9.49 2.85 12.20
N ASN A 52 -10.60 2.15 12.46
CA ASN A 52 -10.63 0.96 13.30
C ASN A 52 -10.38 -0.33 12.53
N ILE A 53 -10.14 -0.25 11.23
CA ILE A 53 -9.84 -1.39 10.38
C ILE A 53 -8.46 -1.14 9.74
N ASN A 54 -7.62 -2.16 9.72
CA ASN A 54 -6.36 -2.09 8.99
C ASN A 54 -6.61 -2.33 7.51
N PHE A 55 -5.87 -1.60 6.68
CA PHE A 55 -5.93 -1.77 5.23
C PHE A 55 -4.55 -2.09 4.70
N ILE A 56 -4.44 -3.20 3.98
CA ILE A 56 -3.19 -3.61 3.32
C ILE A 56 -3.43 -3.64 1.82
N GLY A 57 -2.72 -2.80 1.09
CA GLY A 57 -2.78 -2.74 -0.36
C GLY A 57 -1.54 -3.37 -0.98
N VAL A 58 -1.74 -4.22 -1.98
CA VAL A 58 -0.67 -4.90 -2.69
C VAL A 58 -0.67 -4.46 -4.14
N GLU A 59 0.48 -4.02 -4.64
CA GLU A 59 0.66 -3.62 -6.03
C GLU A 59 2.03 -4.06 -6.52
N LYS A 60 2.08 -4.67 -7.71
CA LYS A 60 3.33 -5.19 -8.26
C LYS A 60 4.09 -4.20 -9.14
N TYR A 61 3.41 -3.20 -9.69
CA TYR A 61 4.04 -2.22 -10.56
C TYR A 61 4.50 -1.00 -9.79
N ASP A 62 5.81 -0.74 -9.81
CA ASP A 62 6.42 0.36 -9.07
C ASP A 62 5.83 1.72 -9.46
N SER A 63 5.64 1.96 -10.75
CA SER A 63 5.10 3.24 -11.22
C SER A 63 3.68 3.50 -10.73
N VAL A 64 2.88 2.44 -10.62
CA VAL A 64 1.52 2.53 -10.09
C VAL A 64 1.54 2.74 -8.58
N LEU A 65 2.39 2.00 -7.89
CA LEU A 65 2.54 2.10 -6.43
C LEU A 65 2.98 3.50 -6.01
N VAL A 66 3.92 4.11 -6.74
CA VAL A 66 4.36 5.49 -6.48
C VAL A 66 3.20 6.47 -6.60
N ARG A 67 2.32 6.28 -7.57
CA ARG A 67 1.14 7.15 -7.70
C ARG A 67 0.22 7.04 -6.49
N ALA A 68 0.05 5.84 -5.96
CA ALA A 68 -0.72 5.64 -4.73
C ALA A 68 -0.06 6.36 -3.55
N ILE A 69 1.26 6.22 -3.40
CA ILE A 69 2.02 6.89 -2.33
C ILE A 69 1.85 8.41 -2.40
N GLU A 70 1.91 8.98 -3.60
CA GLU A 70 1.77 10.42 -3.79
C GLU A 70 0.40 10.97 -3.39
N LYS A 71 -0.62 10.13 -3.37
CA LYS A 71 -1.98 10.52 -2.98
C LYS A 71 -2.22 10.55 -1.49
N ILE A 72 -1.32 9.96 -0.70
CA ILE A 72 -1.49 9.93 0.74
C ILE A 72 -1.11 11.30 1.29
N ASP A 73 -2.10 12.04 1.75
CA ASP A 73 -1.97 13.43 2.16
C ASP A 73 -2.11 13.64 3.68
N GLU A 74 -2.30 12.55 4.43
CA GLU A 74 -2.37 12.60 5.89
C GLU A 74 -1.82 11.31 6.47
N ASP A 75 -1.54 11.31 7.77
CA ASP A 75 -1.04 10.11 8.44
C ASP A 75 -2.16 9.07 8.56
N LEU A 76 -1.89 7.86 8.06
CA LEU A 76 -2.84 6.75 8.10
C LEU A 76 -2.19 5.56 8.81
N PRO A 77 -2.24 5.50 10.15
CA PRO A 77 -1.57 4.43 10.90
C PRO A 77 -2.15 3.04 10.64
N ASN A 78 -3.35 2.98 10.07
CA ASN A 78 -4.04 1.73 9.72
C ASN A 78 -3.79 1.27 8.29
N LEU A 79 -2.85 1.92 7.58
CA LEU A 79 -2.54 1.57 6.18
C LEU A 79 -1.15 0.96 6.06
N LYS A 80 -1.06 -0.13 5.31
CA LYS A 80 0.20 -0.71 4.87
C LYS A 80 0.15 -0.96 3.37
N LEU A 81 1.27 -0.71 2.70
CA LEU A 81 1.43 -0.98 1.27
C LEU A 81 2.52 -2.02 1.07
N LEU A 82 2.28 -2.93 0.15
CA LEU A 82 3.22 -3.97 -0.24
C LEU A 82 3.50 -3.90 -1.73
N ARG A 83 4.78 -3.89 -2.06
CA ARG A 83 5.26 -4.06 -3.42
C ARG A 83 5.54 -5.54 -3.62
N LEU A 84 4.55 -6.27 -4.14
CA LEU A 84 4.63 -7.71 -4.17
C LEU A 84 3.85 -8.26 -5.35
N ASP A 85 4.42 -9.25 -6.04
CA ASP A 85 3.69 -10.05 -7.00
C ASP A 85 2.63 -10.87 -6.25
N ALA A 86 1.38 -10.79 -6.72
CA ALA A 86 0.26 -11.52 -6.12
C ALA A 86 0.52 -13.02 -6.01
N ASN A 87 1.34 -13.58 -6.90
CA ASN A 87 1.68 -15.01 -6.89
C ASN A 87 2.54 -15.42 -5.69
N THR A 88 3.16 -14.47 -5.01
CA THR A 88 4.02 -14.75 -3.86
C THR A 88 3.39 -14.32 -2.53
N ILE A 89 2.13 -13.90 -2.55
CA ILE A 89 1.48 -13.33 -1.37
C ILE A 89 1.35 -14.35 -0.22
N ASP A 90 1.19 -15.62 -0.54
CA ASP A 90 1.08 -16.68 0.46
C ASP A 90 2.33 -16.80 1.34
N THR A 91 3.47 -16.37 0.84
CA THR A 91 4.71 -16.41 1.62
C THR A 91 4.82 -15.26 2.61
N VAL A 92 3.97 -14.23 2.49
CA VAL A 92 3.95 -13.06 3.36
C VAL A 92 2.89 -13.20 4.44
N PHE A 93 1.77 -13.78 4.09
CA PHE A 93 0.62 -13.96 4.95
C PHE A 93 0.38 -15.44 5.24
#